data_5a84e0a9da337dafdd5e86d3a791d6ff
#
_entry.id   5a84e0a9da337dafdd5e86d3a791d6ff
#
_cell.length_a   1.000
_cell.length_b   1.000
_cell.length_c   1.000
_cell.angle_alpha   90.00
_cell.angle_beta   90.00
_cell.angle_gamma   90.00
#
_symmetry.space_group_name_H-M   'P 1'
#
loop_
_entity.id
_entity.type
_entity.pdbx_description
1 polymer ?
#
loop_
_entity_poly.entity_id
_entity_poly.type
_entity_poly.pdbx_seq_one_letter_code
_entity_poly.pdbx_strand_id
1 'polypeptide(L)'
;MHKFIALLIAILFLLTSYSNSQSLSGGCLVIVGGGLEHDNKSIFNHLISLAGGAEKATIAVIPSASGTPMQSYEYFKNILISYGIKPGNIHLVKVAVMDDDSTKDVNESEWKDSGNNTAIAELVRKCSGVWFSGGDQARTMKTLIRRDGSKTPVLEAVWDVYRNGGVVGGTSAGAAIMSEVMIGGGSSIAALTHGVIRDFKGDDFPDSLGVMVSGGLGFFPNGLVDQHFNARARIGRLAVTLMNDKKIPLGFGVDENTALIYDSKQNTMQVAGAAGVTILNPSKARISYVQQLPVIENLDLSYLEEGDTYDFATGTVKPAEGKKPTKGKEHYNDPWPGQLGILSSYAPGFRDLYTEYLADNKVNDSIQNITFISSTTGFRFSLFKTKVSEGFCTEKSRHGYGYTVLNLGMDIIPVQISATPINHK
;
A
#
# COMPACT_ATOMS: atom_id res chain seq x y z
N MET A 1 -12.99 -20.64 59.95
CA MET A 1 -11.93 -21.23 59.07
C MET A 1 -12.33 -21.36 57.61
N HIS A 2 -13.55 -21.75 57.26
CA HIS A 2 -13.97 -21.96 55.85
C HIS A 2 -14.07 -20.69 54.97
N LYS A 3 -14.32 -19.50 55.52
CA LYS A 3 -14.40 -18.24 54.75
C LYS A 3 -13.03 -17.65 54.37
N PHE A 4 -11.98 -17.94 55.11
CA PHE A 4 -10.61 -17.52 54.81
C PHE A 4 -9.96 -18.34 53.71
N ILE A 5 -10.30 -19.61 53.58
CA ILE A 5 -9.76 -20.51 52.56
C ILE A 5 -10.36 -20.17 51.17
N ALA A 6 -11.65 -19.80 51.12
CA ALA A 6 -12.28 -19.37 49.84
C ALA A 6 -11.70 -18.06 49.29
N LEU A 7 -11.28 -17.14 50.17
CA LEU A 7 -10.66 -15.88 49.74
C LEU A 7 -9.23 -16.09 49.23
N LEU A 8 -8.46 -16.99 49.78
CA LEU A 8 -7.11 -17.32 49.34
C LEU A 8 -7.09 -18.03 47.98
N ILE A 9 -8.09 -18.89 47.70
CA ILE A 9 -8.23 -19.57 46.40
C ILE A 9 -8.67 -18.59 45.33
N ALA A 10 -9.53 -17.59 45.61
CA ALA A 10 -9.92 -16.56 44.67
C ALA A 10 -8.76 -15.62 44.30
N ILE A 11 -7.85 -15.32 45.25
CA ILE A 11 -6.66 -14.50 45.00
C ILE A 11 -5.61 -15.28 44.17
N LEU A 12 -5.50 -16.61 44.38
CA LEU A 12 -4.60 -17.47 43.60
C LEU A 12 -5.08 -17.62 42.13
N PHE A 13 -6.41 -17.63 41.87
CA PHE A 13 -6.97 -17.66 40.52
C PHE A 13 -6.87 -16.33 39.79
N LEU A 14 -6.78 -15.20 40.50
CA LEU A 14 -6.56 -13.87 39.90
C LEU A 14 -5.08 -13.59 39.53
N LEU A 15 -4.14 -14.39 40.06
CA LEU A 15 -2.72 -14.26 39.77
C LEU A 15 -2.23 -15.17 38.62
N THR A 16 -3.07 -16.10 38.15
CA THR A 16 -2.70 -17.00 37.02
C THR A 16 -3.19 -16.55 35.65
N SER A 17 -3.88 -15.42 35.56
CA SER A 17 -4.27 -14.80 34.28
C SER A 17 -3.35 -13.65 33.82
N TYR A 18 -2.11 -13.63 34.30
CA TYR A 18 -1.05 -13.02 33.52
C TYR A 18 -0.78 -13.92 32.29
N SER A 19 -1.62 -13.80 31.29
CA SER A 19 -1.26 -14.26 29.97
C SER A 19 0.09 -13.64 29.66
N ASN A 20 1.11 -14.50 29.51
CA ASN A 20 2.29 -14.18 28.74
C ASN A 20 1.82 -13.64 27.39
N SER A 21 1.62 -12.34 27.25
CA SER A 21 1.79 -11.71 25.98
C SER A 21 3.27 -11.91 25.68
N GLN A 22 3.63 -13.04 25.07
CA GLN A 22 4.82 -13.08 24.27
C GLN A 22 4.72 -11.82 23.40
N SER A 23 5.60 -10.86 23.66
CA SER A 23 5.84 -9.79 22.72
C SER A 23 6.10 -10.52 21.40
N LEU A 24 5.14 -10.46 20.50
CA LEU A 24 5.33 -10.97 19.14
C LEU A 24 6.56 -10.23 18.65
N SER A 25 7.69 -10.94 18.58
CA SER A 25 8.90 -10.43 17.99
C SER A 25 8.59 -10.28 16.50
N GLY A 26 7.86 -9.23 16.14
CA GLY A 26 7.50 -8.95 14.77
C GLY A 26 8.69 -8.41 14.00
N GLY A 27 8.72 -8.63 12.72
CA GLY A 27 9.68 -8.07 11.79
C GLY A 27 9.25 -6.72 11.23
N CYS A 28 9.91 -6.31 10.16
CA CYS A 28 9.59 -5.12 9.43
C CYS A 28 9.06 -5.46 8.04
N LEU A 29 8.27 -4.54 7.47
CA LEU A 29 7.82 -4.63 6.08
C LEU A 29 8.41 -3.49 5.26
N VAL A 30 8.75 -3.78 4.00
CA VAL A 30 9.13 -2.77 3.00
C VAL A 30 8.18 -2.91 1.82
N ILE A 31 7.12 -2.10 1.83
CA ILE A 31 5.98 -2.19 0.90
C ILE A 31 6.14 -1.12 -0.17
N VAL A 32 6.60 -1.50 -1.36
CA VAL A 32 6.93 -0.57 -2.44
C VAL A 32 5.80 -0.48 -3.45
N GLY A 33 5.34 0.74 -3.74
CA GLY A 33 4.21 1.01 -4.63
C GLY A 33 4.39 0.64 -6.10
N GLY A 34 5.51 0.06 -6.48
CA GLY A 34 5.87 -0.28 -7.86
C GLY A 34 6.84 0.71 -8.45
N GLY A 35 7.28 0.49 -9.70
CA GLY A 35 8.21 1.39 -10.38
C GLY A 35 9.51 1.64 -9.61
N LEU A 36 9.99 0.65 -8.84
CA LEU A 36 11.20 0.79 -8.01
C LEU A 36 12.44 0.95 -8.90
N GLU A 37 13.03 2.11 -8.85
CA GLU A 37 14.26 2.43 -9.57
C GLU A 37 15.48 1.84 -8.87
N HIS A 38 16.43 1.32 -9.65
CA HIS A 38 17.61 0.62 -9.15
C HIS A 38 18.54 1.51 -8.29
N ASP A 39 18.48 2.82 -8.44
CA ASP A 39 19.29 3.82 -7.73
C ASP A 39 18.56 4.49 -6.56
N ASN A 40 17.36 4.04 -6.19
CA ASN A 40 16.64 4.53 -5.02
C ASN A 40 17.32 4.08 -3.72
N LYS A 41 18.36 4.82 -3.33
CA LYS A 41 19.18 4.52 -2.14
C LYS A 41 18.35 4.48 -0.85
N SER A 42 17.31 5.32 -0.76
CA SER A 42 16.49 5.37 0.45
C SER A 42 15.83 4.02 0.71
N ILE A 43 15.15 3.45 -0.28
CA ILE A 43 14.43 2.17 -0.13
C ILE A 43 15.41 1.00 0.06
N PHE A 44 16.46 0.91 -0.78
CA PHE A 44 17.39 -0.22 -0.69
C PHE A 44 18.20 -0.21 0.60
N ASN A 45 18.63 0.97 1.09
CA ASN A 45 19.33 1.06 2.36
C ASN A 45 18.46 0.63 3.54
N HIS A 46 17.15 0.98 3.55
CA HIS A 46 16.22 0.49 4.56
C HIS A 46 16.07 -1.04 4.49
N LEU A 47 15.81 -1.61 3.31
CA LEU A 47 15.67 -3.05 3.13
C LEU A 47 16.92 -3.81 3.64
N ILE A 48 18.09 -3.36 3.22
CA ILE A 48 19.35 -4.00 3.58
C ILE A 48 19.67 -3.83 5.07
N SER A 49 19.45 -2.65 5.63
CA SER A 49 19.65 -2.38 7.05
C SER A 49 18.75 -3.27 7.91
N LEU A 50 17.46 -3.35 7.57
CA LEU A 50 16.47 -4.20 8.25
C LEU A 50 16.78 -5.70 8.12
N ALA A 51 17.46 -6.11 7.04
CA ALA A 51 17.96 -7.47 6.86
C ALA A 51 19.25 -7.77 7.61
N GLY A 52 19.80 -6.82 8.39
CA GLY A 52 21.03 -6.99 9.19
C GLY A 52 22.29 -6.38 8.59
N GLY A 53 22.17 -5.54 7.54
CA GLY A 53 23.26 -4.87 6.84
C GLY A 53 23.89 -5.71 5.73
N ALA A 54 24.56 -5.06 4.78
CA ALA A 54 25.05 -5.69 3.54
C ALA A 54 25.96 -6.92 3.77
N GLU A 55 26.78 -6.89 4.82
CA GLU A 55 27.70 -7.99 5.14
C GLU A 55 27.00 -9.27 5.64
N LYS A 56 25.85 -9.13 6.31
CA LYS A 56 25.14 -10.23 7.00
C LYS A 56 23.81 -10.59 6.35
N ALA A 57 23.21 -9.66 5.61
CA ALA A 57 21.92 -9.88 5.00
C ALA A 57 21.91 -11.12 4.10
N THR A 58 20.90 -11.95 4.26
CA THR A 58 20.59 -13.10 3.41
C THR A 58 19.14 -12.93 2.92
N ILE A 59 18.96 -12.81 1.61
CA ILE A 59 17.66 -12.45 1.00
C ILE A 59 17.13 -13.59 0.15
N ALA A 60 15.93 -14.05 0.49
CA ALA A 60 15.15 -14.97 -0.34
C ALA A 60 14.28 -14.14 -1.32
N VAL A 61 14.46 -14.32 -2.61
CA VAL A 61 13.68 -13.64 -3.66
C VAL A 61 12.64 -14.58 -4.22
N ILE A 62 11.38 -14.20 -4.12
CA ILE A 62 10.21 -14.98 -4.58
C ILE A 62 9.62 -14.30 -5.82
N PRO A 63 9.89 -14.81 -7.03
CA PRO A 63 9.44 -14.19 -8.28
C PRO A 63 8.05 -14.64 -8.71
N SER A 64 7.22 -15.14 -7.81
CA SER A 64 5.95 -15.82 -8.09
C SER A 64 4.92 -14.99 -8.84
N ALA A 65 4.93 -13.66 -8.69
CA ALA A 65 4.03 -12.76 -9.40
C ALA A 65 4.48 -12.46 -10.83
N SER A 66 5.77 -12.63 -11.14
CA SER A 66 6.36 -12.20 -12.40
C SER A 66 5.88 -13.04 -13.61
N GLY A 67 5.79 -12.38 -14.76
CA GLY A 67 5.65 -13.04 -16.06
C GLY A 67 6.97 -13.60 -16.58
N THR A 68 8.11 -13.12 -16.05
CA THR A 68 9.47 -13.55 -16.38
C THR A 68 10.26 -13.80 -15.10
N PRO A 69 10.02 -14.94 -14.40
CA PRO A 69 10.52 -15.19 -13.06
C PRO A 69 12.03 -15.09 -12.91
N MET A 70 12.79 -15.71 -13.82
CA MET A 70 14.26 -15.68 -13.78
C MET A 70 14.82 -14.29 -14.03
N GLN A 71 14.30 -13.56 -15.03
CA GLN A 71 14.73 -12.19 -15.30
C GLN A 71 14.48 -11.28 -14.08
N SER A 72 13.30 -11.39 -13.45
CA SER A 72 12.96 -10.62 -12.25
C SER A 72 13.90 -10.92 -11.09
N TYR A 73 14.27 -12.19 -10.90
CA TYR A 73 15.24 -12.59 -9.89
C TYR A 73 16.63 -12.01 -10.17
N GLU A 74 17.16 -12.22 -11.38
CA GLU A 74 18.51 -11.75 -11.73
C GLU A 74 18.60 -10.22 -11.72
N TYR A 75 17.57 -9.52 -12.17
CA TYR A 75 17.49 -8.07 -12.08
C TYR A 75 17.61 -7.60 -10.63
N PHE A 76 16.76 -8.11 -9.74
CA PHE A 76 16.78 -7.70 -8.33
C PHE A 76 18.06 -8.11 -7.60
N LYS A 77 18.56 -9.30 -7.88
CA LYS A 77 19.86 -9.79 -7.37
C LYS A 77 21.00 -8.86 -7.75
N ASN A 78 21.08 -8.44 -9.02
CA ASN A 78 22.14 -7.54 -9.48
C ASN A 78 22.08 -6.18 -8.78
N ILE A 79 20.87 -5.66 -8.52
CA ILE A 79 20.70 -4.45 -7.70
C ILE A 79 21.26 -4.68 -6.28
N LEU A 80 20.83 -5.74 -5.59
CA LEU A 80 21.30 -6.04 -4.24
C LEU A 80 22.83 -6.19 -4.17
N ILE A 81 23.45 -6.79 -5.19
CA ILE A 81 24.90 -6.88 -5.32
C ILE A 81 25.54 -5.49 -5.44
N SER A 82 24.95 -4.57 -6.22
CA SER A 82 25.45 -3.20 -6.37
C SER A 82 25.38 -2.41 -5.04
N TYR A 83 24.48 -2.80 -4.13
CA TYR A 83 24.40 -2.28 -2.77
C TYR A 83 25.25 -3.06 -1.74
N GLY A 84 26.09 -3.98 -2.18
CA GLY A 84 27.09 -4.65 -1.37
C GLY A 84 26.70 -5.99 -0.75
N ILE A 85 25.53 -6.55 -1.08
CA ILE A 85 25.19 -7.91 -0.62
C ILE A 85 26.00 -8.93 -1.42
N LYS A 86 26.59 -9.91 -0.74
CA LYS A 86 27.35 -10.98 -1.39
C LYS A 86 26.45 -11.83 -2.26
N PRO A 87 26.84 -12.19 -3.50
CA PRO A 87 26.00 -12.99 -4.41
C PRO A 87 25.49 -14.29 -3.79
N GLY A 88 26.29 -14.97 -2.97
CA GLY A 88 25.92 -16.21 -2.28
C GLY A 88 24.86 -16.05 -1.18
N ASN A 89 24.54 -14.82 -0.79
CA ASN A 89 23.54 -14.51 0.21
C ASN A 89 22.17 -14.13 -0.42
N ILE A 90 22.04 -14.20 -1.75
CA ILE A 90 20.80 -13.89 -2.46
C ILE A 90 20.29 -15.17 -3.10
N HIS A 91 19.14 -15.64 -2.62
CA HIS A 91 18.62 -16.96 -2.94
C HIS A 91 17.36 -16.88 -3.80
N LEU A 92 17.36 -17.56 -4.94
CA LEU A 92 16.15 -17.78 -5.73
C LEU A 92 15.24 -18.77 -5.02
N VAL A 93 14.01 -18.35 -4.76
CA VAL A 93 12.93 -19.25 -4.32
C VAL A 93 12.15 -19.69 -5.56
N LYS A 94 12.35 -20.92 -5.98
CA LYS A 94 11.74 -21.49 -7.19
C LYS A 94 10.24 -21.74 -6.99
N VAL A 95 9.46 -20.65 -6.99
CA VAL A 95 8.00 -20.64 -6.88
C VAL A 95 7.46 -19.67 -7.94
N ALA A 96 6.80 -20.19 -8.97
CA ALA A 96 6.25 -19.42 -10.08
C ALA A 96 5.17 -20.25 -10.82
N VAL A 97 4.34 -19.58 -11.63
CA VAL A 97 3.33 -20.23 -12.49
C VAL A 97 3.56 -19.92 -13.97
N MET A 98 4.34 -18.89 -14.26
CA MET A 98 4.67 -18.51 -15.64
C MET A 98 6.03 -19.07 -16.02
N ASP A 99 6.15 -19.43 -17.28
CA ASP A 99 7.43 -19.76 -17.90
C ASP A 99 8.08 -18.47 -18.44
N ASP A 100 9.39 -18.39 -18.34
CA ASP A 100 10.16 -17.29 -18.94
C ASP A 100 10.76 -17.78 -20.27
N ASP A 101 10.12 -17.47 -21.37
CA ASP A 101 10.54 -17.91 -22.72
C ASP A 101 11.99 -17.51 -23.06
N SER A 102 12.61 -16.62 -22.29
CA SER A 102 14.02 -16.22 -22.47
C SER A 102 15.00 -17.21 -21.83
N THR A 103 14.56 -18.10 -20.94
CA THR A 103 15.37 -19.13 -20.27
C THR A 103 15.23 -20.46 -21.00
N LYS A 104 16.27 -20.87 -21.77
CA LYS A 104 16.19 -22.04 -22.66
C LYS A 104 16.20 -23.39 -21.94
N ASP A 105 16.78 -23.47 -20.74
CA ASP A 105 17.07 -24.73 -20.04
C ASP A 105 16.22 -24.90 -18.77
N VAL A 106 15.28 -24.01 -18.53
CA VAL A 106 14.42 -24.00 -17.34
C VAL A 106 12.99 -23.69 -17.77
N ASN A 107 12.03 -24.48 -17.27
CA ASN A 107 10.62 -24.18 -17.38
C ASN A 107 10.11 -23.80 -15.98
N GLU A 108 9.95 -22.51 -15.73
CA GLU A 108 9.56 -21.97 -14.43
C GLU A 108 8.10 -22.27 -14.09
N SER A 109 7.26 -22.61 -15.08
CA SER A 109 5.88 -23.02 -14.82
C SER A 109 5.79 -24.35 -14.05
N GLU A 110 6.86 -25.17 -14.07
CA GLU A 110 6.96 -26.38 -13.27
C GLU A 110 7.09 -26.08 -11.76
N TRP A 111 7.43 -24.85 -11.39
CA TRP A 111 7.57 -24.43 -9.99
C TRP A 111 6.25 -24.09 -9.29
N LYS A 112 5.11 -24.26 -9.97
CA LYS A 112 3.77 -23.87 -9.48
C LYS A 112 3.39 -24.52 -8.15
N ASP A 113 3.81 -25.77 -7.91
CA ASP A 113 3.53 -26.52 -6.69
C ASP A 113 4.68 -26.49 -5.68
N SER A 114 5.77 -25.79 -5.98
CA SER A 114 6.98 -25.71 -5.16
C SER A 114 6.77 -24.96 -3.85
N GLY A 115 5.68 -24.23 -3.69
CA GLY A 115 5.26 -23.69 -2.39
C GLY A 115 5.12 -24.80 -1.32
N ASN A 116 4.87 -26.05 -1.73
CA ASN A 116 4.79 -27.22 -0.83
C ASN A 116 6.14 -27.90 -0.56
N ASN A 117 7.23 -27.44 -1.16
CA ASN A 117 8.55 -28.04 -1.00
C ASN A 117 9.20 -27.61 0.32
N THR A 118 9.41 -28.59 1.21
CA THR A 118 9.99 -28.35 2.54
C THR A 118 11.46 -27.92 2.50
N ALA A 119 12.24 -28.37 1.51
CA ALA A 119 13.63 -27.95 1.37
C ALA A 119 13.74 -26.47 0.97
N ILE A 120 12.82 -26.00 0.11
CA ILE A 120 12.71 -24.57 -0.21
C ILE A 120 12.28 -23.77 1.03
N ALA A 121 11.32 -24.28 1.81
CA ALA A 121 10.91 -23.66 3.06
C ALA A 121 12.08 -23.52 4.05
N GLU A 122 12.90 -24.56 4.21
CA GLU A 122 14.10 -24.51 5.06
C GLU A 122 15.15 -23.51 4.57
N LEU A 123 15.30 -23.35 3.26
CA LEU A 123 16.14 -22.30 2.68
C LEU A 123 15.62 -20.89 3.10
N VAL A 124 14.33 -20.66 2.95
CA VAL A 124 13.70 -19.37 3.31
C VAL A 124 13.87 -19.07 4.79
N ARG A 125 13.66 -20.05 5.69
CA ARG A 125 13.83 -19.87 7.16
C ARG A 125 15.22 -19.40 7.57
N LYS A 126 16.24 -19.71 6.78
CA LYS A 126 17.63 -19.29 7.05
C LYS A 126 17.93 -17.88 6.59
N CYS A 127 17.03 -17.24 5.85
CA CYS A 127 17.22 -15.88 5.37
C CYS A 127 16.83 -14.86 6.43
N SER A 128 17.47 -13.69 6.40
CA SER A 128 17.12 -12.54 7.24
C SER A 128 16.10 -11.61 6.58
N GLY A 129 15.85 -11.79 5.28
CA GLY A 129 14.85 -11.06 4.54
C GLY A 129 14.22 -11.86 3.41
N VAL A 130 13.01 -11.48 3.03
CA VAL A 130 12.26 -12.04 1.90
C VAL A 130 11.77 -10.90 1.02
N TRP A 131 11.89 -11.08 -0.29
CA TRP A 131 11.42 -10.12 -1.27
C TRP A 131 10.49 -10.75 -2.29
N PHE A 132 9.30 -10.14 -2.47
CA PHE A 132 8.33 -10.51 -3.50
C PHE A 132 8.44 -9.59 -4.71
N SER A 133 8.56 -10.17 -5.90
CA SER A 133 8.59 -9.42 -7.15
C SER A 133 7.24 -8.79 -7.50
N GLY A 134 7.27 -7.84 -8.43
CA GLY A 134 6.08 -7.33 -9.10
C GLY A 134 5.54 -8.30 -10.16
N GLY A 135 4.37 -7.95 -10.70
CA GLY A 135 3.65 -8.72 -11.70
C GLY A 135 2.16 -8.83 -11.38
N ASP A 136 1.63 -10.05 -11.34
CA ASP A 136 0.25 -10.35 -10.98
C ASP A 136 0.19 -11.03 -9.60
N GLN A 137 -0.44 -10.38 -8.64
CA GLN A 137 -0.59 -10.86 -7.27
C GLN A 137 -1.39 -12.17 -7.17
N ALA A 138 -2.29 -12.44 -8.09
CA ALA A 138 -3.05 -13.68 -8.12
C ALA A 138 -2.15 -14.90 -8.32
N ARG A 139 -1.06 -14.76 -9.08
CA ARG A 139 -0.05 -15.81 -9.26
C ARG A 139 0.64 -16.18 -7.95
N THR A 140 1.00 -15.17 -7.14
CA THR A 140 1.57 -15.41 -5.81
C THR A 140 0.58 -16.16 -4.92
N MET A 141 -0.68 -15.75 -4.91
CA MET A 141 -1.73 -16.42 -4.14
C MET A 141 -1.92 -17.88 -4.58
N LYS A 142 -1.94 -18.15 -5.89
CA LYS A 142 -2.05 -19.51 -6.44
C LYS A 142 -0.92 -20.45 -6.00
N THR A 143 0.29 -19.93 -5.75
CA THR A 143 1.47 -20.73 -5.40
C THR A 143 1.70 -20.89 -3.91
N LEU A 144 1.24 -19.93 -3.10
CA LEU A 144 1.55 -19.87 -1.66
C LEU A 144 0.36 -20.17 -0.76
N ILE A 145 -0.86 -20.13 -1.29
CA ILE A 145 -2.08 -20.52 -0.57
C ILE A 145 -2.64 -21.78 -1.21
N ARG A 146 -2.91 -22.81 -0.41
CA ARG A 146 -3.52 -24.04 -0.88
C ARG A 146 -5.01 -23.86 -1.19
N ARG A 147 -5.59 -24.80 -1.92
CA ARG A 147 -7.03 -24.75 -2.29
C ARG A 147 -7.98 -24.74 -1.10
N ASP A 148 -7.56 -25.28 0.04
CA ASP A 148 -8.31 -25.25 1.30
C ASP A 148 -8.13 -23.94 2.11
N GLY A 149 -7.39 -22.98 1.55
CA GLY A 149 -7.07 -21.69 2.19
C GLY A 149 -5.88 -21.75 3.16
N SER A 150 -5.28 -22.91 3.38
CA SER A 150 -4.10 -23.03 4.26
C SER A 150 -2.84 -22.53 3.59
N LYS A 151 -1.89 -22.05 4.40
CA LYS A 151 -0.56 -21.64 3.94
C LYS A 151 0.27 -22.84 3.49
N THR A 152 1.06 -22.67 2.43
CA THR A 152 2.07 -23.64 2.06
C THR A 152 3.27 -23.58 3.02
N PRO A 153 4.14 -24.65 3.09
CA PRO A 153 5.36 -24.62 3.89
C PRO A 153 6.29 -23.44 3.59
N VAL A 154 6.39 -23.02 2.31
CA VAL A 154 7.18 -21.83 1.94
C VAL A 154 6.58 -20.56 2.53
N LEU A 155 5.26 -20.38 2.46
CA LEU A 155 4.62 -19.22 3.09
C LEU A 155 4.76 -19.23 4.61
N GLU A 156 4.63 -20.40 5.25
CA GLU A 156 4.90 -20.50 6.70
C GLU A 156 6.35 -20.12 7.03
N ALA A 157 7.32 -20.50 6.18
CA ALA A 157 8.71 -20.11 6.36
C ALA A 157 8.90 -18.58 6.21
N VAL A 158 8.18 -17.91 5.30
CA VAL A 158 8.19 -16.44 5.21
C VAL A 158 7.64 -15.80 6.49
N TRP A 159 6.53 -16.36 7.02
CA TRP A 159 5.98 -15.92 8.30
C TRP A 159 6.95 -16.14 9.47
N ASP A 160 7.72 -17.24 9.45
CA ASP A 160 8.74 -17.49 10.46
C ASP A 160 9.86 -16.44 10.40
N VAL A 161 10.35 -16.09 9.20
CA VAL A 161 11.32 -14.99 9.01
C VAL A 161 10.76 -13.70 9.62
N TYR A 162 9.52 -13.33 9.29
CA TYR A 162 8.88 -12.12 9.80
C TYR A 162 8.72 -12.16 11.33
N ARG A 163 8.18 -13.23 11.89
CA ARG A 163 7.96 -13.39 13.34
C ARG A 163 9.28 -13.34 14.13
N ASN A 164 10.37 -13.80 13.54
CA ASN A 164 11.70 -13.81 14.15
C ASN A 164 12.45 -12.48 13.99
N GLY A 165 11.79 -11.43 13.51
CA GLY A 165 12.36 -10.09 13.43
C GLY A 165 13.04 -9.77 12.10
N GLY A 166 12.91 -10.64 11.09
CA GLY A 166 13.39 -10.40 9.74
C GLY A 166 12.52 -9.40 8.96
N VAL A 167 12.96 -9.04 7.76
CA VAL A 167 12.23 -8.13 6.88
C VAL A 167 11.51 -8.89 5.78
N VAL A 168 10.25 -8.53 5.52
CA VAL A 168 9.49 -8.99 4.35
C VAL A 168 9.17 -7.77 3.51
N GLY A 169 9.51 -7.81 2.23
CA GLY A 169 9.26 -6.71 1.32
C GLY A 169 8.73 -7.18 -0.02
N GLY A 170 8.24 -6.23 -0.80
CA GLY A 170 7.79 -6.50 -2.16
C GLY A 170 7.36 -5.24 -2.88
N THR A 171 7.38 -5.31 -4.21
CA THR A 171 7.03 -4.20 -5.09
C THR A 171 5.79 -4.50 -5.92
N SER A 172 4.93 -3.50 -6.17
CA SER A 172 3.75 -3.64 -7.02
C SER A 172 2.83 -4.78 -6.55
N ALA A 173 2.72 -5.89 -7.28
CA ALA A 173 2.00 -7.09 -6.84
C ALA A 173 2.50 -7.60 -5.48
N GLY A 174 3.82 -7.55 -5.23
CA GLY A 174 4.43 -7.88 -3.95
C GLY A 174 4.03 -6.92 -2.80
N ALA A 175 3.63 -5.69 -3.09
CA ALA A 175 3.04 -4.78 -2.12
C ALA A 175 1.57 -5.10 -1.85
N ALA A 176 0.80 -5.39 -2.90
CA ALA A 176 -0.64 -5.67 -2.79
C ALA A 176 -0.94 -6.86 -1.86
N ILE A 177 -0.13 -7.93 -1.92
CA ILE A 177 -0.30 -9.14 -1.10
C ILE A 177 -0.06 -8.92 0.39
N MET A 178 0.53 -7.80 0.81
CA MET A 178 0.90 -7.57 2.22
C MET A 178 -0.31 -7.40 3.14
N SER A 179 -1.42 -6.87 2.64
CA SER A 179 -2.66 -6.70 3.40
C SER A 179 -3.41 -8.02 3.59
N GLU A 180 -4.30 -8.08 4.57
CA GLU A 180 -5.24 -9.20 4.75
C GLU A 180 -6.30 -9.21 3.64
N VAL A 181 -6.87 -8.04 3.36
CA VAL A 181 -7.73 -7.81 2.19
C VAL A 181 -6.87 -7.18 1.09
N MET A 182 -6.97 -7.69 -0.11
CA MET A 182 -6.14 -7.30 -1.25
C MET A 182 -7.00 -6.86 -2.43
N ILE A 183 -6.64 -5.74 -3.08
CA ILE A 183 -7.17 -5.40 -4.39
C ILE A 183 -6.45 -6.23 -5.44
N GLY A 184 -7.19 -7.11 -6.11
CA GLY A 184 -6.68 -8.00 -7.17
C GLY A 184 -6.63 -7.36 -8.54
N GLY A 185 -7.54 -6.41 -8.84
CA GLY A 185 -7.65 -5.74 -10.14
C GLY A 185 -8.73 -4.67 -10.14
N GLY A 186 -8.92 -4.00 -11.29
CA GLY A 186 -9.94 -2.99 -11.49
C GLY A 186 -9.43 -1.56 -11.48
N SER A 187 -10.17 -0.68 -12.17
CA SER A 187 -9.90 0.75 -12.24
C SER A 187 -10.76 1.55 -11.25
N SER A 188 -10.37 2.81 -10.99
CA SER A 188 -11.18 3.72 -10.17
C SER A 188 -12.56 4.00 -10.79
N ILE A 189 -12.62 4.18 -12.11
CA ILE A 189 -13.87 4.42 -12.82
C ILE A 189 -14.79 3.20 -12.69
N ALA A 190 -14.28 2.00 -12.94
CA ALA A 190 -15.05 0.78 -12.82
C ALA A 190 -15.51 0.53 -11.38
N ALA A 191 -14.68 0.79 -10.39
CA ALA A 191 -15.08 0.70 -8.98
C ALA A 191 -16.24 1.64 -8.63
N LEU A 192 -16.20 2.88 -9.11
CA LEU A 192 -17.25 3.88 -8.90
C LEU A 192 -18.56 3.55 -9.65
N THR A 193 -18.48 2.85 -10.80
CA THR A 193 -19.66 2.50 -11.60
C THR A 193 -20.24 1.14 -11.25
N HIS A 194 -19.42 0.17 -10.91
CA HIS A 194 -19.85 -1.24 -10.74
C HIS A 194 -19.56 -1.78 -9.32
N GLY A 195 -18.87 -1.00 -8.49
CA GLY A 195 -18.61 -1.37 -7.09
C GLY A 195 -17.53 -2.44 -6.92
N VAL A 196 -17.63 -3.16 -5.79
CA VAL A 196 -16.70 -4.20 -5.37
C VAL A 196 -17.17 -5.56 -5.85
N ILE A 197 -16.27 -6.32 -6.46
CA ILE A 197 -16.50 -7.70 -6.89
C ILE A 197 -15.68 -8.64 -6.03
N ARG A 198 -16.34 -9.60 -5.40
CA ARG A 198 -15.75 -10.68 -4.61
C ARG A 198 -15.94 -12.01 -5.35
N ASP A 199 -15.10 -12.98 -5.06
CA ASP A 199 -15.23 -14.35 -5.58
C ASP A 199 -15.20 -14.48 -7.12
N PHE A 200 -14.45 -13.58 -7.80
CA PHE A 200 -14.21 -13.71 -9.23
C PHE A 200 -13.50 -15.05 -9.54
N LYS A 201 -14.01 -15.79 -10.51
CA LYS A 201 -13.55 -17.16 -10.83
C LYS A 201 -12.64 -17.23 -12.07
N GLY A 202 -12.49 -16.12 -12.80
CA GLY A 202 -11.64 -16.07 -14.00
C GLY A 202 -10.15 -15.93 -13.67
N ASP A 203 -9.31 -16.23 -14.63
CA ASP A 203 -7.85 -16.02 -14.50
C ASP A 203 -7.48 -14.54 -14.70
N ASP A 204 -8.12 -13.86 -15.65
CA ASP A 204 -7.90 -12.47 -15.95
C ASP A 204 -9.12 -11.63 -15.57
N PHE A 205 -8.95 -10.71 -14.62
CA PHE A 205 -10.02 -9.79 -14.21
C PHE A 205 -10.01 -8.55 -15.11
N PRO A 206 -11.09 -8.32 -15.90
CA PRO A 206 -11.18 -7.11 -16.73
C PRO A 206 -11.29 -5.85 -15.86
N ASP A 207 -10.41 -4.87 -16.06
CA ASP A 207 -10.39 -3.62 -15.30
C ASP A 207 -11.70 -2.80 -15.40
N SER A 208 -12.57 -3.11 -16.36
CA SER A 208 -13.86 -2.46 -16.56
C SER A 208 -15.01 -3.02 -15.73
N LEU A 209 -14.86 -4.19 -15.10
CA LEU A 209 -15.94 -4.85 -14.36
C LEU A 209 -16.23 -4.25 -12.98
N GLY A 210 -15.27 -3.55 -12.38
CA GLY A 210 -15.37 -3.05 -11.02
C GLY A 210 -14.00 -3.06 -10.33
N VAL A 211 -13.99 -3.24 -9.01
CA VAL A 211 -12.77 -3.53 -8.25
C VAL A 211 -12.84 -4.93 -7.67
N MET A 212 -11.91 -5.78 -8.06
CA MET A 212 -11.80 -7.14 -7.52
C MET A 212 -11.09 -7.09 -6.17
N VAL A 213 -11.72 -7.71 -5.17
CA VAL A 213 -11.18 -7.84 -3.82
C VAL A 213 -11.10 -9.32 -3.44
N SER A 214 -9.96 -9.72 -2.90
CA SER A 214 -9.70 -11.08 -2.43
C SER A 214 -8.86 -11.07 -1.15
N GLY A 215 -8.57 -12.24 -0.59
CA GLY A 215 -7.61 -12.36 0.50
C GLY A 215 -6.18 -12.12 0.01
N GLY A 216 -5.35 -11.49 0.85
CA GLY A 216 -3.91 -11.38 0.69
C GLY A 216 -3.16 -12.22 1.72
N LEU A 217 -1.88 -11.94 1.96
CA LEU A 217 -1.03 -12.73 2.87
C LEU A 217 -1.11 -12.26 4.33
N GLY A 218 -1.62 -11.04 4.59
CA GLY A 218 -1.93 -10.53 5.93
C GLY A 218 -0.74 -10.08 6.78
N PHE A 219 0.42 -9.82 6.21
CA PHE A 219 1.59 -9.33 6.97
C PHE A 219 1.36 -7.93 7.55
N PHE A 220 0.62 -7.06 6.83
CA PHE A 220 0.31 -5.70 7.24
C PHE A 220 -1.07 -5.63 7.87
N PRO A 221 -1.18 -5.50 9.23
CA PRO A 221 -2.46 -5.59 9.94
C PRO A 221 -3.25 -4.28 9.95
N ASN A 222 -2.62 -3.15 9.61
CA ASN A 222 -3.19 -1.82 9.87
C ASN A 222 -4.08 -1.28 8.75
N GLY A 223 -4.30 -2.04 7.68
CA GLY A 223 -5.20 -1.63 6.62
C GLY A 223 -4.95 -2.27 5.26
N LEU A 224 -5.53 -1.67 4.25
CA LEU A 224 -5.45 -2.09 2.86
C LEU A 224 -4.39 -1.29 2.12
N VAL A 225 -3.47 -1.97 1.45
CA VAL A 225 -2.45 -1.36 0.59
C VAL A 225 -2.88 -1.41 -0.87
N ASP A 226 -2.89 -0.26 -1.53
CA ASP A 226 -2.95 -0.13 -2.99
C ASP A 226 -1.64 0.48 -3.52
N GLN A 227 -1.23 0.09 -4.71
CA GLN A 227 0.09 0.37 -5.28
C GLN A 227 -0.03 1.09 -6.64
N HIS A 228 1.06 1.65 -7.19
CA HIS A 228 1.06 2.55 -8.36
C HIS A 228 -0.01 3.65 -8.24
N PHE A 229 -0.15 4.19 -7.04
CA PHE A 229 -1.40 4.85 -6.64
C PHE A 229 -1.69 6.10 -7.46
N ASN A 230 -0.77 7.06 -7.45
CA ASN A 230 -0.90 8.27 -8.24
C ASN A 230 -0.80 7.99 -9.75
N ALA A 231 0.21 7.23 -10.16
CA ALA A 231 0.49 6.96 -11.58
C ALA A 231 -0.68 6.28 -12.32
N ARG A 232 -1.53 5.53 -11.60
CA ARG A 232 -2.70 4.85 -12.16
C ARG A 232 -4.02 5.39 -11.63
N ALA A 233 -4.03 6.57 -11.03
CA ALA A 233 -5.22 7.27 -10.53
C ALA A 233 -6.14 6.39 -9.67
N ARG A 234 -5.58 5.69 -8.66
CA ARG A 234 -6.26 4.61 -7.93
C ARG A 234 -7.12 5.06 -6.74
N ILE A 235 -7.25 6.35 -6.50
CA ILE A 235 -7.97 6.90 -5.34
C ILE A 235 -9.44 6.46 -5.29
N GLY A 236 -10.13 6.37 -6.44
CA GLY A 236 -11.53 5.97 -6.48
C GLY A 236 -11.73 4.50 -6.10
N ARG A 237 -10.88 3.59 -6.59
CA ARG A 237 -11.01 2.16 -6.25
C ARG A 237 -10.66 1.89 -4.78
N LEU A 238 -9.66 2.58 -4.23
CA LEU A 238 -9.31 2.47 -2.81
C LEU A 238 -10.48 2.98 -1.94
N ALA A 239 -11.03 4.17 -2.24
CA ALA A 239 -12.16 4.74 -1.52
C ALA A 239 -13.40 3.81 -1.54
N VAL A 240 -13.77 3.30 -2.72
CA VAL A 240 -14.92 2.37 -2.86
C VAL A 240 -14.67 1.09 -2.06
N THR A 241 -13.46 0.53 -2.10
CA THR A 241 -13.14 -0.69 -1.35
C THR A 241 -13.26 -0.47 0.16
N LEU A 242 -12.70 0.62 0.69
CA LEU A 242 -12.80 0.98 2.11
C LEU A 242 -14.24 1.17 2.57
N MET A 243 -15.04 1.87 1.77
CA MET A 243 -16.45 2.13 2.13
C MET A 243 -17.32 0.89 2.07
N ASN A 244 -16.91 -0.16 1.36
CA ASN A 244 -17.63 -1.44 1.25
C ASN A 244 -17.13 -2.52 2.24
N ASP A 245 -16.07 -2.26 2.99
CA ASP A 245 -15.58 -3.19 4.01
C ASP A 245 -15.16 -2.46 5.29
N LYS A 246 -16.11 -2.37 6.23
CA LYS A 246 -15.90 -1.69 7.53
C LYS A 246 -14.85 -2.32 8.43
N LYS A 247 -14.33 -3.49 8.10
CA LYS A 247 -13.25 -4.13 8.86
C LYS A 247 -11.89 -3.56 8.50
N ILE A 248 -11.77 -2.87 7.38
CA ILE A 248 -10.52 -2.23 6.94
C ILE A 248 -10.43 -0.86 7.62
N PRO A 249 -9.50 -0.67 8.57
CA PRO A 249 -9.44 0.58 9.33
C PRO A 249 -8.92 1.76 8.51
N LEU A 250 -7.94 1.54 7.64
CA LEU A 250 -7.28 2.56 6.83
C LEU A 250 -6.95 2.02 5.43
N GLY A 251 -6.85 2.92 4.45
CA GLY A 251 -6.33 2.62 3.13
C GLY A 251 -5.02 3.36 2.86
N PHE A 252 -4.07 2.68 2.27
CA PHE A 252 -2.74 3.20 1.96
C PHE A 252 -2.49 3.13 0.46
N GLY A 253 -2.50 4.27 -0.19
CA GLY A 253 -2.09 4.41 -1.60
C GLY A 253 -0.61 4.70 -1.69
N VAL A 254 0.20 3.72 -2.05
CA VAL A 254 1.65 3.86 -2.16
C VAL A 254 2.03 4.21 -3.59
N ASP A 255 2.72 5.33 -3.77
CA ASP A 255 3.16 5.81 -5.08
C ASP A 255 4.33 5.00 -5.64
N GLU A 256 4.57 5.13 -6.96
CA GLU A 256 5.74 4.50 -7.60
C GLU A 256 7.04 5.02 -6.98
N ASN A 257 8.07 4.19 -7.00
CA ASN A 257 9.40 4.46 -6.46
C ASN A 257 9.40 4.95 -5.00
N THR A 258 8.37 4.53 -4.24
CA THR A 258 8.10 4.92 -2.84
C THR A 258 7.76 3.69 -2.03
N ALA A 259 8.17 3.67 -0.77
CA ALA A 259 7.90 2.59 0.17
C ALA A 259 7.19 3.08 1.43
N LEU A 260 6.22 2.29 1.89
CA LEU A 260 5.73 2.25 3.26
C LEU A 260 6.59 1.24 4.03
N ILE A 261 7.38 1.70 4.97
CA ILE A 261 8.22 0.87 5.84
C ILE A 261 7.52 0.72 7.17
N TYR A 262 7.10 -0.49 7.52
CA TYR A 262 6.37 -0.78 8.75
C TYR A 262 7.25 -1.54 9.75
N ASP A 263 7.30 -1.04 10.98
CA ASP A 263 7.92 -1.72 12.13
C ASP A 263 6.80 -2.27 13.02
N SER A 264 6.67 -3.59 13.06
CA SER A 264 5.60 -4.23 13.83
C SER A 264 5.83 -4.18 15.34
N LYS A 265 7.07 -4.01 15.81
CA LYS A 265 7.39 -3.89 17.24
C LYS A 265 6.97 -2.55 17.80
N GLN A 266 7.21 -1.49 17.01
CA GLN A 266 6.84 -0.13 17.38
C GLN A 266 5.40 0.20 16.97
N ASN A 267 4.80 -0.60 16.10
CA ASN A 267 3.52 -0.34 15.42
C ASN A 267 3.50 1.04 14.75
N THR A 268 4.56 1.35 14.03
CA THR A 268 4.75 2.60 13.30
C THR A 268 5.07 2.34 11.84
N MET A 269 4.80 3.31 10.98
CA MET A 269 5.34 3.32 9.63
C MET A 269 6.18 4.57 9.38
N GLN A 270 7.09 4.47 8.41
CA GLN A 270 7.86 5.57 7.84
C GLN A 270 7.73 5.52 6.32
N VAL A 271 7.68 6.68 5.67
CA VAL A 271 7.74 6.78 4.22
C VAL A 271 9.19 6.95 3.77
N ALA A 272 9.58 6.22 2.71
CA ALA A 272 10.88 6.34 2.07
C ALA A 272 10.73 6.33 0.54
N GLY A 273 11.52 7.14 -0.16
CA GLY A 273 11.59 7.15 -1.62
C GLY A 273 11.17 8.46 -2.27
N ALA A 274 10.76 8.39 -3.55
CA ALA A 274 10.71 9.56 -4.44
C ALA A 274 9.40 10.38 -4.35
N ALA A 275 8.31 9.75 -3.89
CA ALA A 275 6.98 10.36 -3.80
C ALA A 275 6.38 10.08 -2.41
N GLY A 276 5.09 9.79 -2.31
CA GLY A 276 4.48 9.66 -1.01
C GLY A 276 3.50 8.50 -0.85
N VAL A 277 2.85 8.51 0.30
CA VAL A 277 1.80 7.58 0.68
C VAL A 277 0.54 8.38 1.02
N THR A 278 -0.53 8.15 0.25
CA THR A 278 -1.86 8.68 0.57
C THR A 278 -2.53 7.77 1.58
N ILE A 279 -3.00 8.32 2.69
CA ILE A 279 -3.76 7.60 3.72
C ILE A 279 -5.22 8.04 3.64
N LEU A 280 -6.13 7.08 3.45
CA LEU A 280 -7.57 7.30 3.53
C LEU A 280 -8.11 6.71 4.83
N ASN A 281 -8.80 7.54 5.62
CA ASN A 281 -9.42 7.13 6.88
C ASN A 281 -10.95 7.21 6.77
N PRO A 282 -11.66 6.07 6.70
CA PRO A 282 -13.10 6.02 6.54
C PRO A 282 -13.90 6.24 7.83
N SER A 283 -13.26 6.49 8.98
CA SER A 283 -13.91 6.49 10.29
C SER A 283 -15.06 7.50 10.43
N LYS A 284 -14.98 8.64 9.72
CA LYS A 284 -16.03 9.68 9.68
C LYS A 284 -16.81 9.67 8.38
N ALA A 285 -16.39 8.89 7.41
CA ALA A 285 -16.99 8.86 6.09
C ALA A 285 -18.36 8.21 6.09
N ARG A 286 -19.21 8.65 5.17
CA ARG A 286 -20.52 8.07 4.90
C ARG A 286 -20.58 7.62 3.47
N ILE A 287 -21.28 6.51 3.23
CA ILE A 287 -21.63 6.05 1.89
C ILE A 287 -23.15 5.95 1.76
N SER A 288 -23.67 6.49 0.69
CA SER A 288 -25.03 6.31 0.22
C SER A 288 -25.02 6.09 -1.28
N TYR A 289 -26.17 5.89 -1.90
CA TYR A 289 -26.26 5.58 -3.33
C TYR A 289 -27.37 6.39 -4.01
N VAL A 290 -27.05 6.92 -5.19
CA VAL A 290 -28.00 7.56 -6.09
C VAL A 290 -27.94 6.83 -7.43
N GLN A 291 -29.06 6.25 -7.89
CA GLN A 291 -29.11 5.45 -9.11
C GLN A 291 -28.02 4.37 -9.18
N GLN A 292 -27.77 3.70 -8.05
CA GLN A 292 -26.72 2.68 -7.86
C GLN A 292 -25.28 3.22 -7.86
N LEU A 293 -25.06 4.51 -8.10
CA LEU A 293 -23.74 5.13 -8.02
C LEU A 293 -23.44 5.57 -6.57
N PRO A 294 -22.24 5.33 -6.05
CA PRO A 294 -21.87 5.69 -4.68
C PRO A 294 -21.74 7.20 -4.50
N VAL A 295 -22.28 7.68 -3.39
CA VAL A 295 -22.01 9.00 -2.82
C VAL A 295 -21.15 8.78 -1.59
N ILE A 296 -19.90 9.21 -1.62
CA ILE A 296 -18.97 9.10 -0.50
C ILE A 296 -18.71 10.51 0.02
N GLU A 297 -18.91 10.72 1.30
CA GLU A 297 -18.77 12.04 1.95
C GLU A 297 -17.89 11.93 3.19
N ASN A 298 -17.13 13.00 3.45
CA ASN A 298 -16.29 13.18 4.64
C ASN A 298 -15.23 12.08 4.82
N LEU A 299 -14.63 11.61 3.73
CA LEU A 299 -13.48 10.71 3.80
C LEU A 299 -12.23 11.52 4.17
N ASP A 300 -11.61 11.24 5.32
CA ASP A 300 -10.38 11.90 5.72
C ASP A 300 -9.20 11.42 4.87
N LEU A 301 -8.38 12.37 4.42
CA LEU A 301 -7.21 12.13 3.59
C LEU A 301 -5.97 12.79 4.20
N SER A 302 -4.88 12.03 4.27
CA SER A 302 -3.54 12.56 4.58
C SER A 302 -2.54 12.10 3.53
N TYR A 303 -1.45 12.85 3.35
CA TYR A 303 -0.38 12.52 2.41
C TYR A 303 0.99 12.74 3.06
N LEU A 304 1.82 11.71 3.03
CA LEU A 304 3.11 11.66 3.71
C LEU A 304 4.21 11.39 2.69
N GLU A 305 5.31 12.13 2.78
CA GLU A 305 6.50 11.93 1.95
C GLU A 305 7.72 11.48 2.78
N GLU A 306 8.85 11.31 2.13
CA GLU A 306 10.14 10.85 2.68
C GLU A 306 10.41 11.34 4.11
N GLY A 307 10.66 10.41 5.02
CA GLY A 307 11.01 10.66 6.41
C GLY A 307 9.82 10.90 7.36
N ASP A 308 8.61 11.10 6.84
CA ASP A 308 7.41 11.21 7.67
C ASP A 308 7.10 9.86 8.34
N THR A 309 6.63 9.91 9.58
CA THR A 309 6.24 8.72 10.33
C THR A 309 4.80 8.80 10.80
N TYR A 310 4.15 7.64 10.89
CA TYR A 310 2.79 7.48 11.42
C TYR A 310 2.80 6.43 12.53
N ASP A 311 2.24 6.77 13.67
CA ASP A 311 2.05 5.89 14.83
C ASP A 311 0.62 5.33 14.81
N PHE A 312 0.48 4.01 14.64
CA PHE A 312 -0.83 3.36 14.55
C PHE A 312 -1.57 3.26 15.89
N ALA A 313 -0.85 3.33 17.02
CA ALA A 313 -1.48 3.27 18.33
C ALA A 313 -2.17 4.58 18.70
N THR A 314 -1.61 5.70 18.27
CA THR A 314 -2.12 7.04 18.58
C THR A 314 -2.83 7.70 17.40
N GLY A 315 -2.62 7.19 16.17
CA GLY A 315 -3.08 7.83 14.93
C GLY A 315 -2.36 9.14 14.60
N THR A 316 -1.17 9.37 15.18
CA THR A 316 -0.44 10.64 15.00
C THR A 316 0.63 10.53 13.92
N VAL A 317 0.78 11.62 13.17
CA VAL A 317 1.86 11.82 12.21
C VAL A 317 2.94 12.71 12.81
N LYS A 318 4.20 12.32 12.65
CA LYS A 318 5.35 13.19 12.89
C LYS A 318 5.97 13.53 11.54
N PRO A 319 5.86 14.81 11.10
CA PRO A 319 6.55 15.25 9.89
C PRO A 319 8.07 15.05 10.01
N ALA A 320 8.72 14.82 8.90
CA ALA A 320 10.18 14.67 8.82
C ALA A 320 10.90 15.92 9.33
N GLU A 321 12.09 15.74 9.84
CA GLU A 321 12.93 16.84 10.33
C GLU A 321 13.13 17.90 9.23
N GLY A 322 13.02 19.18 9.62
CA GLY A 322 13.14 20.33 8.72
C GLY A 322 11.84 20.76 8.06
N LYS A 323 10.77 19.97 8.07
CA LYS A 323 9.45 20.39 7.59
C LYS A 323 8.82 21.39 8.57
N LYS A 324 8.32 22.52 8.05
CA LYS A 324 7.71 23.60 8.83
C LYS A 324 6.24 23.77 8.43
N PRO A 325 5.35 24.20 9.36
CA PRO A 325 3.95 24.46 9.02
C PRO A 325 3.80 25.46 7.87
N THR A 326 2.92 25.15 6.92
CA THR A 326 2.60 26.04 5.78
C THR A 326 1.63 27.13 6.18
N LYS A 327 0.74 26.89 7.15
CA LYS A 327 -0.33 27.79 7.54
C LYS A 327 0.18 29.19 7.91
N GLY A 328 -0.29 30.20 7.17
CA GLY A 328 0.13 31.60 7.28
C GLY A 328 1.48 31.91 6.63
N LYS A 329 2.06 30.93 5.93
CA LYS A 329 3.33 31.03 5.18
C LYS A 329 3.25 30.29 3.86
N GLU A 330 2.05 30.17 3.31
CA GLU A 330 1.80 29.45 2.08
C GLU A 330 2.58 30.08 0.92
N HIS A 331 3.18 29.20 0.09
CA HIS A 331 4.00 29.65 -1.06
C HIS A 331 3.18 29.91 -2.31
N TYR A 332 1.98 29.34 -2.43
CA TYR A 332 1.10 29.48 -3.58
C TYR A 332 -0.12 30.34 -3.25
N ASN A 333 -0.57 31.11 -4.23
CA ASN A 333 -1.73 32.00 -4.11
C ASN A 333 -2.61 32.02 -5.38
N ASP A 334 -2.35 31.11 -6.30
CA ASP A 334 -3.13 30.99 -7.53
C ASP A 334 -4.42 30.22 -7.27
N PRO A 335 -5.58 30.71 -7.75
CA PRO A 335 -6.82 29.96 -7.64
C PRO A 335 -6.73 28.67 -8.46
N TRP A 336 -7.43 27.65 -8.00
CA TRP A 336 -7.56 26.37 -8.73
C TRP A 336 -8.16 26.62 -10.12
N PRO A 337 -7.48 26.29 -11.22
CA PRO A 337 -7.96 26.62 -12.57
C PRO A 337 -9.15 25.76 -13.02
N GLY A 338 -9.57 24.75 -12.24
CA GLY A 338 -10.62 23.84 -12.61
C GLY A 338 -10.19 22.91 -13.74
N GLN A 339 -9.52 21.82 -13.44
CA GLN A 339 -9.16 20.83 -14.44
C GLN A 339 -10.13 19.64 -14.43
N LEU A 340 -10.29 19.01 -15.60
CA LEU A 340 -11.09 17.81 -15.76
C LEU A 340 -10.21 16.56 -15.54
N GLY A 341 -10.79 15.55 -14.91
CA GLY A 341 -10.24 14.21 -14.96
C GLY A 341 -9.16 13.87 -13.94
N ILE A 342 -9.43 14.05 -12.63
CA ILE A 342 -8.53 13.56 -11.55
C ILE A 342 -8.15 12.07 -11.71
N LEU A 343 -8.98 11.29 -12.38
CA LEU A 343 -8.73 9.88 -12.69
C LEU A 343 -8.03 9.68 -14.07
N SER A 344 -7.52 10.74 -14.67
CA SER A 344 -6.74 10.69 -15.91
C SER A 344 -5.26 10.67 -15.59
N SER A 345 -4.50 9.81 -16.27
CA SER A 345 -3.03 9.79 -16.20
C SER A 345 -2.36 11.10 -16.71
N TYR A 346 -3.12 11.98 -17.34
CA TYR A 346 -2.67 13.30 -17.80
C TYR A 346 -3.07 14.44 -16.86
N ALA A 347 -3.81 14.15 -15.80
CA ALA A 347 -4.15 15.15 -14.77
C ALA A 347 -2.92 15.50 -13.94
N PRO A 348 -2.90 16.68 -13.27
CA PRO A 348 -1.94 16.91 -12.19
C PRO A 348 -1.99 15.75 -11.21
N GLY A 349 -0.84 15.32 -10.74
CA GLY A 349 -0.77 14.26 -9.75
C GLY A 349 -1.56 14.60 -8.49
N PHE A 350 -2.05 13.62 -7.79
CA PHE A 350 -2.74 13.83 -6.51
C PHE A 350 -1.89 14.62 -5.53
N ARG A 351 -0.57 14.43 -5.57
CA ARG A 351 0.39 15.19 -4.78
C ARG A 351 0.16 16.69 -4.91
N ASP A 352 0.14 17.20 -6.14
CA ASP A 352 0.02 18.64 -6.39
C ASP A 352 -1.33 19.19 -5.91
N LEU A 353 -2.40 18.39 -6.04
CA LEU A 353 -3.73 18.74 -5.54
C LEU A 353 -3.73 18.88 -4.01
N TYR A 354 -3.09 17.97 -3.29
CA TYR A 354 -3.04 18.01 -1.83
C TYR A 354 -2.13 19.09 -1.30
N THR A 355 -1.03 19.38 -1.98
CA THR A 355 0.06 20.26 -1.56
C THR A 355 -0.12 21.67 -2.12
N GLU A 356 0.26 21.90 -3.36
CA GLU A 356 0.37 23.21 -4.01
C GLU A 356 -0.99 23.90 -4.21
N TYR A 357 -2.04 23.12 -4.46
CA TYR A 357 -3.39 23.67 -4.66
C TYR A 357 -4.22 23.72 -3.37
N LEU A 358 -3.83 23.02 -2.30
CA LEU A 358 -4.54 23.07 -1.01
C LEU A 358 -3.63 23.43 0.16
N ALA A 359 -2.83 22.49 0.69
CA ALA A 359 -2.16 22.65 1.97
C ALA A 359 -1.15 23.81 2.01
N ASP A 360 -0.53 24.15 0.89
CA ASP A 360 0.42 25.24 0.73
C ASP A 360 -0.13 26.38 -0.16
N ASN A 361 -1.47 26.51 -0.23
CA ASN A 361 -2.14 27.53 -1.02
C ASN A 361 -2.99 28.44 -0.15
N LYS A 362 -2.81 29.74 -0.33
CA LYS A 362 -3.44 30.78 0.49
C LYS A 362 -4.90 31.05 0.15
N VAL A 363 -5.30 30.82 -1.11
CA VAL A 363 -6.62 31.23 -1.60
C VAL A 363 -7.59 30.07 -1.80
N ASN A 364 -7.10 28.84 -1.88
CA ASN A 364 -7.95 27.66 -2.06
C ASN A 364 -8.24 26.98 -0.72
N ASP A 365 -9.49 27.03 -0.27
CA ASP A 365 -9.98 26.19 0.84
C ASP A 365 -10.58 24.88 0.35
N SER A 366 -10.97 24.81 -0.91
CA SER A 366 -11.44 23.61 -1.60
C SER A 366 -11.11 23.66 -3.08
N ILE A 367 -10.93 22.46 -3.65
CA ILE A 367 -10.79 22.26 -5.09
C ILE A 367 -11.78 21.19 -5.55
N GLN A 368 -12.27 21.32 -6.76
CA GLN A 368 -13.18 20.37 -7.36
C GLN A 368 -12.66 19.91 -8.70
N ASN A 369 -12.85 18.62 -8.98
CA ASN A 369 -12.47 18.00 -10.22
C ASN A 369 -13.59 17.06 -10.68
N ILE A 370 -13.91 17.04 -11.95
CA ILE A 370 -14.95 16.17 -12.51
C ILE A 370 -14.30 15.14 -13.43
N THR A 371 -14.58 13.88 -13.18
CA THR A 371 -14.25 12.77 -14.08
C THR A 371 -15.51 12.28 -14.79
N PHE A 372 -15.48 12.26 -16.11
CA PHE A 372 -16.58 11.76 -16.94
C PHE A 372 -16.57 10.23 -16.98
N ILE A 373 -17.75 9.63 -16.86
CA ILE A 373 -17.98 8.19 -17.10
C ILE A 373 -18.83 7.97 -18.35
N SER A 374 -19.60 8.99 -18.75
CA SER A 374 -20.33 9.05 -20.02
C SER A 374 -20.46 10.50 -20.47
N SER A 375 -21.17 10.74 -21.58
CA SER A 375 -21.46 12.10 -22.07
C SER A 375 -22.36 12.91 -21.12
N THR A 376 -23.11 12.26 -20.23
CA THR A 376 -24.09 12.92 -19.36
C THR A 376 -23.87 12.67 -17.88
N THR A 377 -22.92 11.82 -17.50
CA THR A 377 -22.69 11.41 -16.10
C THR A 377 -21.20 11.44 -15.80
N GLY A 378 -20.89 11.82 -14.59
CA GLY A 378 -19.53 11.82 -14.07
C GLY A 378 -19.49 11.75 -12.55
N PHE A 379 -18.31 11.81 -11.99
CA PHE A 379 -18.10 11.97 -10.55
C PHE A 379 -17.33 13.26 -10.28
N ARG A 380 -17.85 14.05 -9.34
CA ARG A 380 -17.16 15.18 -8.78
C ARG A 380 -16.37 14.73 -7.56
N PHE A 381 -15.07 14.95 -7.60
CA PHE A 381 -14.16 14.84 -6.46
C PHE A 381 -13.98 16.24 -5.88
N SER A 382 -14.36 16.40 -4.63
CA SER A 382 -14.11 17.63 -3.87
C SER A 382 -13.05 17.34 -2.81
N LEU A 383 -11.95 18.07 -2.84
CA LEU A 383 -10.92 18.03 -1.80
C LEU A 383 -10.96 19.37 -1.06
N PHE A 384 -10.93 19.36 0.25
CA PHE A 384 -11.10 20.59 1.03
C PHE A 384 -10.34 20.57 2.35
N LYS A 385 -9.95 21.76 2.80
CA LYS A 385 -9.42 21.96 4.14
C LYS A 385 -10.52 21.80 5.17
N THR A 386 -10.24 21.09 6.24
CA THR A 386 -11.09 20.97 7.44
C THR A 386 -10.57 21.91 8.53
N LYS A 387 -11.25 21.98 9.66
CA LYS A 387 -10.76 22.76 10.82
C LYS A 387 -9.46 22.22 11.42
N VAL A 388 -9.14 20.95 11.16
CA VAL A 388 -7.98 20.22 11.66
C VAL A 388 -6.96 19.89 10.57
N SER A 389 -7.15 20.43 9.37
CA SER A 389 -6.16 20.27 8.30
C SER A 389 -4.89 21.01 8.60
N GLU A 390 -3.78 20.35 8.37
CA GLU A 390 -2.43 20.89 8.54
C GLU A 390 -1.58 20.57 7.31
N GLY A 391 -0.71 21.47 6.93
CA GLY A 391 0.31 21.29 5.93
C GLY A 391 1.68 21.61 6.52
N PHE A 392 2.68 20.84 6.11
CA PHE A 392 4.09 21.08 6.43
C PHE A 392 4.91 20.95 5.17
N CYS A 393 5.95 21.77 5.00
CA CYS A 393 6.88 21.65 3.90
C CYS A 393 8.32 21.91 4.31
N THR A 394 9.26 21.36 3.54
CA THR A 394 10.69 21.73 3.59
C THR A 394 10.90 23.05 2.85
N GLU A 395 12.08 23.64 3.00
CA GLU A 395 12.51 24.71 2.09
C GLU A 395 12.72 24.14 0.67
N LYS A 396 12.42 24.96 -0.35
CA LYS A 396 12.54 24.56 -1.76
C LYS A 396 13.97 24.18 -2.11
N SER A 397 14.16 22.96 -2.60
CA SER A 397 15.40 22.46 -3.15
C SER A 397 15.31 22.33 -4.66
N ARG A 398 16.39 21.83 -5.34
CA ARG A 398 16.34 21.49 -6.78
C ARG A 398 15.29 20.41 -7.13
N HIS A 399 14.83 19.66 -6.14
CA HIS A 399 13.81 18.62 -6.29
C HIS A 399 12.40 19.09 -5.88
N GLY A 400 12.24 20.39 -5.58
CA GLY A 400 10.99 20.95 -5.07
C GLY A 400 10.85 20.89 -3.54
N TYR A 401 9.66 21.20 -3.03
CA TYR A 401 9.34 21.06 -1.62
C TYR A 401 9.02 19.61 -1.28
N GLY A 402 9.46 19.13 -0.11
CA GLY A 402 8.93 17.91 0.50
C GLY A 402 7.75 18.27 1.40
N TYR A 403 6.64 17.51 1.27
CA TYR A 403 5.40 17.84 1.97
C TYR A 403 4.94 16.78 2.97
N THR A 404 4.19 17.23 3.96
CA THR A 404 3.28 16.43 4.79
C THR A 404 1.93 17.16 4.80
N VAL A 405 0.86 16.46 4.45
CA VAL A 405 -0.50 17.02 4.46
C VAL A 405 -1.39 16.14 5.32
N LEU A 406 -2.12 16.74 6.25
CA LEU A 406 -2.92 16.00 7.23
C LEU A 406 -4.38 16.45 7.19
N ASN A 407 -5.28 15.48 7.30
CA ASN A 407 -6.70 15.66 7.60
C ASN A 407 -7.45 16.54 6.58
N LEU A 408 -7.14 16.45 5.29
CA LEU A 408 -8.02 16.99 4.26
C LEU A 408 -9.31 16.18 4.22
N GLY A 409 -10.43 16.83 3.89
CA GLY A 409 -11.66 16.15 3.57
C GLY A 409 -11.76 15.81 2.08
N MET A 410 -12.38 14.69 1.75
CA MET A 410 -12.68 14.28 0.38
C MET A 410 -14.13 13.80 0.25
N ASP A 411 -14.84 14.34 -0.76
CA ASP A 411 -16.13 13.84 -1.20
C ASP A 411 -16.04 13.34 -2.63
N ILE A 412 -16.76 12.25 -2.92
CA ILE A 412 -16.93 11.69 -4.27
C ILE A 412 -18.42 11.57 -4.54
N ILE A 413 -18.94 12.40 -5.43
CA ILE A 413 -20.38 12.55 -5.67
C ILE A 413 -20.69 12.37 -7.16
N PRO A 414 -21.62 11.47 -7.53
CA PRO A 414 -22.07 11.37 -8.91
C PRO A 414 -22.78 12.66 -9.33
N VAL A 415 -22.49 13.12 -10.53
CA VAL A 415 -23.05 14.37 -11.08
C VAL A 415 -23.63 14.14 -12.47
N GLN A 416 -24.71 14.83 -12.77
CA GLN A 416 -25.22 14.95 -14.13
C GLN A 416 -24.48 16.07 -14.85
N ILE A 417 -24.09 15.82 -16.10
CA ILE A 417 -23.34 16.73 -16.93
C ILE A 417 -24.19 17.12 -18.13
N SER A 418 -24.27 18.40 -18.43
CA SER A 418 -24.89 18.95 -19.63
C SER A 418 -23.92 19.85 -20.37
N ALA A 419 -23.79 19.66 -21.68
CA ALA A 419 -22.98 20.52 -22.53
C ALA A 419 -23.91 21.45 -23.34
N THR A 420 -23.71 22.76 -23.20
CA THR A 420 -24.42 23.77 -24.02
C THR A 420 -23.42 24.39 -24.98
N PRO A 421 -23.68 24.41 -26.30
CA PRO A 421 -22.81 25.09 -27.24
C PRO A 421 -22.66 26.58 -26.92
N ILE A 422 -21.43 27.09 -27.00
CA ILE A 422 -21.20 28.52 -26.93
C ILE A 422 -21.68 29.12 -28.28
N ASN A 423 -22.73 29.92 -28.23
CA ASN A 423 -23.21 30.60 -29.45
C ASN A 423 -22.14 31.56 -29.92
N HIS A 424 -21.63 31.35 -31.11
CA HIS A 424 -20.88 32.36 -31.83
C HIS A 424 -21.84 33.50 -32.18
N LYS A 425 -21.65 34.69 -31.58
CA LYS A 425 -22.25 35.93 -32.07
C LYS A 425 -21.46 36.45 -33.25
#